data_f6eab839e4ab7a6564d98fbe36466d33
#
_entry.id   f6eab839e4ab7a6564d98fbe36466d33
#
_cell.length_a   1.000
_cell.length_b   1.000
_cell.length_c   1.000
_cell.angle_alpha   90.00
_cell.angle_beta   90.00
_cell.angle_gamma   90.00
#
_symmetry.space_group_name_H-M   'P 1'
#
loop_
_entity.id
_entity.type
_entity.pdbx_description
1 polymer ?
#
loop_
_entity_poly.entity_id
_entity_poly.type
_entity_poly.pdbx_seq_one_letter_code
_entity_poly.pdbx_strand_id
1 'polypeptide(L)'
;GLYWEKDGFILLYKRLEQGAYQWPRSKSEVKTGEANIVKAAKEPALLPGSFTSAEAVAYLATQKFVMYSPLYRLQQEFERQGLKLSRQTMANWLLNTSEKWLQPIYDTLREQLCKEPVLHADETTLQVLKEPGRSSTSKSYMWLYRTSGCAKQAVVLYEYQSTRKAEHAEAFLKGFSGWLHADGYQGYHKLPENIRVVGCWAHARRKFDEALQTLPKEMQKDSPAAIGECYCSRLFKLEQAFAELTPEERYEKRLEQEKPVLDALLSWANEMQAKTAPKSALGRAIHYLLEQWPYLTRYLEDGRLELSNNRAERSIKPFVMGRKNWLFANTPGGAQASAVIYSLIETAKENALDPYRYLLWVLQNAPQLSETGKAWAEKLLPARAPKECYVPQK
;
A
#
# COMPACT_ATOMS: atom_id res chain seq x y z
N GLY A 1 -9.49 2.88 -30.13
CA GLY A 1 -8.77 2.53 -28.90
C GLY A 1 -7.37 2.01 -29.20
N LEU A 2 -6.43 2.17 -28.31
CA LEU A 2 -5.13 1.52 -28.35
C LEU A 2 -5.31 0.09 -27.82
N TYR A 3 -4.96 -0.88 -28.65
CA TYR A 3 -4.99 -2.30 -28.29
C TYR A 3 -3.56 -2.86 -28.37
N TRP A 4 -3.16 -3.67 -27.38
CA TRP A 4 -1.89 -4.39 -27.39
C TRP A 4 -2.08 -5.75 -28.07
N GLU A 5 -1.36 -5.99 -29.14
CA GLU A 5 -1.22 -7.30 -29.74
C GLU A 5 0.26 -7.67 -29.81
N LYS A 6 0.58 -8.95 -29.99
CA LYS A 6 1.91 -9.58 -29.79
C LYS A 6 3.14 -8.76 -30.23
N ASP A 7 2.98 -7.79 -31.12
CA ASP A 7 4.08 -7.01 -31.72
C ASP A 7 3.97 -5.49 -31.53
N GLY A 8 3.03 -4.98 -30.68
CA GLY A 8 2.91 -3.54 -30.43
C GLY A 8 1.49 -3.03 -30.17
N PHE A 9 1.35 -1.70 -30.07
CA PHE A 9 0.04 -1.06 -29.95
C PHE A 9 -0.62 -0.93 -31.32
N ILE A 10 -1.83 -1.47 -31.48
CA ILE A 10 -2.67 -1.26 -32.64
C ILE A 10 -3.65 -0.14 -32.37
N LEU A 11 -3.62 0.91 -33.17
CA LEU A 11 -4.68 1.92 -33.20
C LEU A 11 -5.86 1.33 -34.01
N LEU A 12 -6.87 0.79 -33.32
CA LEU A 12 -8.07 0.30 -34.00
C LEU A 12 -8.89 1.48 -34.50
N TYR A 13 -8.78 1.77 -35.80
CA TYR A 13 -9.81 2.47 -36.54
C TYR A 13 -10.94 1.48 -36.78
N LYS A 14 -12.15 1.73 -36.23
CA LYS A 14 -13.34 0.98 -36.60
C LYS A 14 -13.67 1.30 -38.05
N ARG A 15 -13.22 0.45 -38.96
CA ARG A 15 -13.61 0.51 -40.37
C ARG A 15 -15.00 -0.10 -40.48
N LEU A 16 -15.94 0.58 -41.14
CA LEU A 16 -17.21 -0.02 -41.49
C LEU A 16 -16.95 -1.27 -42.33
N GLU A 17 -17.42 -2.42 -41.90
CA GLU A 17 -17.24 -3.69 -42.65
C GLU A 17 -18.02 -3.70 -43.96
N GLN A 18 -19.03 -2.87 -44.13
CA GLN A 18 -19.75 -2.66 -45.38
C GLN A 18 -20.20 -1.22 -45.53
N GLY A 19 -19.92 -0.61 -46.68
CA GLY A 19 -20.35 0.73 -47.05
C GLY A 19 -19.24 1.79 -47.00
N ALA A 20 -19.28 2.75 -47.91
CA ALA A 20 -18.40 3.92 -47.93
C ALA A 20 -19.16 5.13 -47.38
N TYR A 21 -18.45 5.96 -46.59
CA TYR A 21 -18.96 7.28 -46.25
C TYR A 21 -19.06 8.10 -47.54
N GLN A 22 -20.28 8.45 -47.95
CA GLN A 22 -20.47 9.44 -49.01
C GLN A 22 -20.44 10.82 -48.37
N TRP A 23 -19.41 11.58 -48.67
CA TRP A 23 -19.39 13.00 -48.38
C TRP A 23 -20.30 13.72 -49.38
N PRO A 24 -21.14 14.69 -48.92
CA PRO A 24 -21.90 15.51 -49.85
C PRO A 24 -20.95 16.22 -50.82
N ARG A 25 -21.19 16.05 -52.11
CA ARG A 25 -20.35 16.61 -53.18
C ARG A 25 -20.68 18.05 -53.51
N SER A 26 -21.79 18.58 -52.97
CA SER A 26 -22.20 19.96 -53.18
C SER A 26 -22.92 20.53 -51.93
N LYS A 27 -22.96 21.87 -51.82
CA LYS A 27 -23.69 22.56 -50.77
C LYS A 27 -25.21 22.31 -50.82
N SER A 28 -25.74 21.91 -51.95
CA SER A 28 -27.17 21.57 -52.13
C SER A 28 -27.52 20.21 -51.55
N GLU A 29 -26.62 19.21 -51.60
CA GLU A 29 -26.83 17.89 -50.98
C GLU A 29 -26.90 17.97 -49.43
N VAL A 30 -26.34 19.02 -48.83
CA VAL A 30 -26.38 19.29 -47.39
C VAL A 30 -27.72 19.88 -46.97
N LYS A 31 -28.49 20.47 -47.90
CA LYS A 31 -29.75 21.23 -47.57
C LYS A 31 -31.04 20.43 -47.75
N THR A 32 -31.03 19.25 -48.35
CA THR A 32 -32.25 18.51 -48.75
C THR A 32 -32.47 17.18 -48.02
N GLY A 33 -31.69 16.90 -46.97
CA GLY A 33 -31.94 15.71 -46.14
C GLY A 33 -32.08 16.08 -44.71
N GLU A 34 -33.20 15.75 -44.07
CA GLU A 34 -33.17 15.43 -42.64
C GLU A 34 -32.23 14.24 -42.47
N ALA A 35 -30.93 14.55 -42.43
CA ALA A 35 -29.93 13.55 -42.11
C ALA A 35 -30.09 13.18 -40.64
N ASN A 36 -30.87 12.14 -40.37
CA ASN A 36 -30.83 11.45 -39.09
C ASN A 36 -29.46 10.89 -38.95
N ILE A 37 -28.59 11.66 -38.27
CA ILE A 37 -27.25 11.17 -37.88
C ILE A 37 -27.49 10.11 -36.81
N VAL A 38 -27.61 8.86 -37.22
CA VAL A 38 -27.62 7.73 -36.29
C VAL A 38 -26.24 7.57 -35.75
N LYS A 39 -26.01 8.12 -34.57
CA LYS A 39 -24.78 7.82 -33.80
C LYS A 39 -24.93 6.41 -33.23
N ALA A 40 -24.00 5.53 -33.57
CA ALA A 40 -23.87 4.26 -32.86
C ALA A 40 -23.79 4.53 -31.34
N ALA A 41 -24.48 3.71 -30.56
CA ALA A 41 -24.37 3.76 -29.12
C ALA A 41 -22.88 3.64 -28.74
N LYS A 42 -22.34 4.69 -28.14
CA LYS A 42 -20.95 4.73 -27.72
C LYS A 42 -20.91 4.36 -26.25
N GLU A 43 -20.09 3.38 -25.91
CA GLU A 43 -19.81 3.08 -24.51
C GLU A 43 -19.35 4.36 -23.78
N PRO A 44 -19.70 4.53 -22.51
CA PRO A 44 -19.26 5.67 -21.73
C PRO A 44 -17.72 5.77 -21.77
N ALA A 45 -17.21 6.96 -22.13
CA ALA A 45 -15.77 7.18 -22.13
C ALA A 45 -15.26 7.08 -20.69
N LEU A 46 -14.12 6.40 -20.46
CA LEU A 46 -13.48 6.30 -19.14
C LEU A 46 -13.32 7.69 -18.51
N LEU A 47 -12.81 8.63 -19.29
CA LEU A 47 -12.68 10.04 -18.89
C LEU A 47 -13.32 10.92 -19.96
N PRO A 48 -14.37 11.70 -19.65
CA PRO A 48 -15.03 12.59 -20.59
C PRO A 48 -14.02 13.58 -21.21
N GLY A 49 -14.11 13.77 -22.52
CA GLY A 49 -13.20 14.64 -23.26
C GLY A 49 -11.76 14.12 -23.47
N SER A 50 -11.47 12.90 -23.02
CA SER A 50 -10.19 12.23 -23.24
C SER A 50 -10.31 11.11 -24.27
N PHE A 51 -9.22 10.84 -24.99
CA PHE A 51 -9.13 9.70 -25.92
C PHE A 51 -8.55 8.44 -25.24
N THR A 52 -8.30 8.47 -23.92
CA THR A 52 -7.75 7.32 -23.20
C THR A 52 -8.77 6.19 -23.06
N SER A 53 -8.27 4.95 -23.07
CA SER A 53 -9.05 3.75 -22.78
C SER A 53 -8.71 3.19 -21.39
N ALA A 54 -9.52 2.25 -20.91
CA ALA A 54 -9.28 1.52 -19.67
C ALA A 54 -7.93 0.76 -19.71
N GLU A 55 -7.62 0.15 -20.87
CA GLU A 55 -6.37 -0.58 -21.12
C GLU A 55 -5.14 0.33 -21.01
N ALA A 56 -5.22 1.51 -21.63
CA ALA A 56 -4.12 2.47 -21.58
C ALA A 56 -3.83 2.95 -20.15
N VAL A 57 -4.87 3.26 -19.38
CA VAL A 57 -4.69 3.70 -17.98
C VAL A 57 -4.21 2.55 -17.10
N ALA A 58 -4.78 1.34 -17.21
CA ALA A 58 -4.34 0.16 -16.47
C ALA A 58 -2.87 -0.17 -16.78
N TYR A 59 -2.47 -0.08 -18.05
CA TYR A 59 -1.08 -0.26 -18.47
C TYR A 59 -0.15 0.78 -17.83
N LEU A 60 -0.49 2.08 -17.93
CA LEU A 60 0.30 3.16 -17.34
C LEU A 60 0.43 3.01 -15.82
N ALA A 61 -0.66 2.66 -15.14
CA ALA A 61 -0.65 2.40 -13.70
C ALA A 61 0.29 1.22 -13.36
N THR A 62 0.20 0.12 -14.10
CA THR A 62 1.06 -1.05 -13.89
C THR A 62 2.52 -0.71 -14.16
N GLN A 63 2.84 -0.04 -15.26
CA GLN A 63 4.21 0.37 -15.57
C GLN A 63 4.80 1.29 -14.49
N LYS A 64 4.01 2.26 -14.02
CA LYS A 64 4.50 3.22 -13.03
C LYS A 64 4.60 2.63 -11.62
N PHE A 65 3.61 1.87 -11.16
CA PHE A 65 3.48 1.49 -9.75
C PHE A 65 3.89 0.04 -9.46
N VAL A 66 3.88 -0.85 -10.45
CA VAL A 66 4.37 -2.24 -10.32
C VAL A 66 5.78 -2.39 -10.88
N MET A 67 6.03 -1.85 -12.08
CA MET A 67 7.34 -1.92 -12.75
C MET A 67 8.25 -0.74 -12.36
N TYR A 68 7.77 0.21 -11.59
CA TYR A 68 8.47 1.39 -11.09
C TYR A 68 9.03 2.32 -12.18
N SER A 69 8.47 2.28 -13.40
CA SER A 69 8.89 3.12 -14.52
C SER A 69 8.38 4.54 -14.37
N PRO A 70 9.23 5.57 -14.24
CA PRO A 70 8.80 6.96 -14.27
C PRO A 70 8.09 7.30 -15.59
N LEU A 71 7.06 8.16 -15.53
CA LEU A 71 6.33 8.60 -16.73
C LEU A 71 7.23 9.22 -17.80
N TYR A 72 8.36 9.82 -17.41
CA TYR A 72 9.35 10.34 -18.32
C TYR A 72 9.97 9.23 -19.22
N ARG A 73 10.28 8.08 -18.63
CA ARG A 73 10.80 6.93 -19.40
C ARG A 73 9.75 6.36 -20.33
N LEU A 74 8.48 6.31 -19.90
CA LEU A 74 7.38 5.88 -20.74
C LEU A 74 7.13 6.85 -21.90
N GLN A 75 7.23 8.16 -21.66
CA GLN A 75 7.18 9.15 -22.73
C GLN A 75 8.25 8.89 -23.78
N GLN A 76 9.50 8.69 -23.38
CA GLN A 76 10.62 8.41 -24.30
C GLN A 76 10.41 7.10 -25.08
N GLU A 77 9.85 6.08 -24.42
CA GLU A 77 9.56 4.80 -25.08
C GLU A 77 8.46 4.96 -26.14
N PHE A 78 7.38 5.65 -25.82
CA PHE A 78 6.33 5.94 -26.81
C PHE A 78 6.83 6.78 -27.97
N GLU A 79 7.69 7.77 -27.71
CA GLU A 79 8.32 8.58 -28.78
C GLU A 79 9.17 7.72 -29.73
N ARG A 80 9.95 6.75 -29.22
CA ARG A 80 10.71 5.80 -30.05
C ARG A 80 9.81 4.93 -30.94
N GLN A 81 8.59 4.65 -30.46
CA GLN A 81 7.58 3.88 -31.20
C GLN A 81 6.71 4.78 -32.11
N GLY A 82 7.04 6.07 -32.24
CA GLY A 82 6.31 7.01 -33.08
C GLY A 82 5.04 7.61 -32.45
N LEU A 83 4.75 7.32 -31.16
CA LEU A 83 3.61 7.86 -30.44
C LEU A 83 4.00 9.06 -29.58
N LYS A 84 3.49 10.26 -29.91
CA LYS A 84 3.71 11.50 -29.13
C LYS A 84 2.69 11.57 -28.01
N LEU A 85 3.04 11.05 -26.84
CA LEU A 85 2.22 11.09 -25.62
C LEU A 85 3.02 11.73 -24.49
N SER A 86 2.62 12.93 -24.07
CA SER A 86 3.35 13.67 -23.04
C SER A 86 3.18 13.03 -21.66
N ARG A 87 4.23 13.12 -20.81
CA ARG A 87 4.14 12.73 -19.40
C ARG A 87 3.04 13.47 -18.65
N GLN A 88 2.72 14.71 -19.03
CA GLN A 88 1.63 15.48 -18.42
C GLN A 88 0.28 14.87 -18.73
N THR A 89 0.05 14.45 -19.98
CA THR A 89 -1.18 13.76 -20.40
C THR A 89 -1.35 12.45 -19.63
N MET A 90 -0.28 11.64 -19.56
CA MET A 90 -0.30 10.38 -18.79
C MET A 90 -0.57 10.62 -17.31
N ALA A 91 0.07 11.66 -16.71
CA ALA A 91 -0.18 12.04 -15.33
C ALA A 91 -1.64 12.45 -15.09
N ASN A 92 -2.21 13.28 -15.98
CA ASN A 92 -3.60 13.72 -15.88
C ASN A 92 -4.58 12.53 -15.98
N TRP A 93 -4.31 11.55 -16.83
CA TRP A 93 -5.13 10.35 -16.92
C TRP A 93 -5.11 9.56 -15.61
N LEU A 94 -3.93 9.35 -15.01
CA LEU A 94 -3.81 8.65 -13.73
C LEU A 94 -4.49 9.43 -12.59
N LEU A 95 -4.31 10.76 -12.53
CA LEU A 95 -4.94 11.62 -11.53
C LEU A 95 -6.48 11.56 -11.61
N ASN A 96 -7.03 11.85 -12.78
CA ASN A 96 -8.48 11.91 -12.98
C ASN A 96 -9.13 10.53 -12.80
N THR A 97 -8.46 9.46 -13.23
CA THR A 97 -8.94 8.09 -13.01
C THR A 97 -8.90 7.71 -11.55
N SER A 98 -7.83 8.08 -10.85
CA SER A 98 -7.72 7.85 -9.40
C SER A 98 -8.86 8.53 -8.65
N GLU A 99 -9.09 9.82 -8.90
CA GLU A 99 -10.13 10.59 -8.23
C GLU A 99 -11.54 10.07 -8.54
N LYS A 100 -11.82 9.82 -9.83
CA LYS A 100 -13.17 9.51 -10.27
C LYS A 100 -13.59 8.05 -10.00
N TRP A 101 -12.67 7.10 -10.23
CA TRP A 101 -13.02 5.68 -10.25
C TRP A 101 -12.38 4.86 -9.13
N LEU A 102 -11.16 5.18 -8.72
CA LEU A 102 -10.44 4.37 -7.74
C LEU A 102 -10.66 4.86 -6.30
N GLN A 103 -10.83 6.17 -6.08
CA GLN A 103 -11.08 6.74 -4.75
C GLN A 103 -12.33 6.14 -4.08
N PRO A 104 -13.50 5.99 -4.75
CA PRO A 104 -14.66 5.36 -4.11
C PRO A 104 -14.43 3.92 -3.67
N ILE A 105 -13.62 3.16 -4.41
CA ILE A 105 -13.24 1.78 -4.03
C ILE A 105 -12.29 1.81 -2.83
N TYR A 106 -11.33 2.73 -2.84
CA TYR A 106 -10.43 2.96 -1.71
C TYR A 106 -11.20 3.31 -0.43
N ASP A 107 -12.18 4.20 -0.51
CA ASP A 107 -13.00 4.60 0.64
C ASP A 107 -13.79 3.42 1.20
N THR A 108 -14.37 2.59 0.31
CA THR A 108 -15.05 1.35 0.70
C THR A 108 -14.11 0.34 1.36
N LEU A 109 -12.88 0.18 0.84
CA LEU A 109 -11.86 -0.68 1.45
C LEU A 109 -11.44 -0.15 2.84
N ARG A 110 -11.34 1.18 3.01
CA ARG A 110 -11.05 1.79 4.31
C ARG A 110 -12.15 1.50 5.33
N GLU A 111 -13.41 1.59 4.94
CA GLU A 111 -14.54 1.22 5.81
C GLU A 111 -14.49 -0.25 6.23
N GLN A 112 -14.09 -1.15 5.32
CA GLN A 112 -13.91 -2.57 5.64
C GLN A 112 -12.71 -2.78 6.57
N LEU A 113 -11.58 -2.14 6.29
CA LEU A 113 -10.37 -2.22 7.10
C LEU A 113 -10.65 -1.79 8.54
N CYS A 114 -11.39 -0.68 8.75
CA CYS A 114 -11.70 -0.19 10.09
C CYS A 114 -12.67 -1.09 10.89
N LYS A 115 -13.26 -2.12 10.28
CA LYS A 115 -14.09 -3.14 10.97
C LYS A 115 -13.29 -4.36 11.43
N GLU A 116 -12.05 -4.50 10.97
CA GLU A 116 -11.18 -5.62 11.37
C GLU A 116 -10.70 -5.45 12.81
N PRO A 117 -10.54 -6.54 13.58
CA PRO A 117 -10.13 -6.45 14.98
C PRO A 117 -8.63 -6.17 15.17
N VAL A 118 -7.80 -6.46 14.16
CA VAL A 118 -6.34 -6.33 14.20
C VAL A 118 -5.83 -5.69 12.92
N LEU A 119 -5.13 -4.57 13.07
CA LEU A 119 -4.48 -3.86 11.97
C LEU A 119 -2.98 -3.73 12.20
N HIS A 120 -2.27 -3.40 11.13
CA HIS A 120 -0.88 -3.00 11.12
C HIS A 120 -0.74 -1.61 10.50
N ALA A 121 0.14 -0.78 11.03
CA ALA A 121 0.47 0.53 10.49
C ALA A 121 1.98 0.74 10.40
N ASP A 122 2.38 1.51 9.40
CA ASP A 122 3.77 1.96 9.18
C ASP A 122 3.75 3.27 8.38
N GLU A 123 4.85 4.00 8.31
CA GLU A 123 4.97 5.15 7.45
C GLU A 123 6.39 5.32 6.91
N THR A 124 6.51 5.98 5.76
CA THR A 124 7.79 6.33 5.16
C THR A 124 7.78 7.75 4.63
N THR A 125 8.96 8.34 4.53
CA THR A 125 9.08 9.72 4.01
C THR A 125 8.76 9.80 2.52
N LEU A 126 8.21 10.93 2.10
CA LEU A 126 7.96 11.31 0.73
C LEU A 126 8.35 12.79 0.57
N GLN A 127 8.95 13.14 -0.57
CA GLN A 127 9.15 14.54 -0.96
C GLN A 127 8.05 14.97 -1.93
N VAL A 128 7.42 16.12 -1.65
CA VAL A 128 6.43 16.74 -2.54
C VAL A 128 6.90 18.16 -2.87
N LEU A 129 7.14 18.45 -4.16
CA LEU A 129 7.82 19.68 -4.54
C LEU A 129 6.97 20.92 -4.40
N LYS A 130 5.67 20.82 -4.69
CA LYS A 130 4.73 21.95 -4.74
C LYS A 130 3.65 21.81 -3.66
N GLU A 131 4.06 21.64 -2.41
CA GLU A 131 3.14 21.73 -1.27
C GLU A 131 2.88 23.19 -0.90
N PRO A 132 1.62 23.63 -0.82
CA PRO A 132 1.30 25.00 -0.41
C PRO A 132 1.88 25.33 0.98
N GLY A 133 2.56 26.46 1.08
CA GLY A 133 3.12 26.95 2.36
C GLY A 133 4.33 26.18 2.91
N ARG A 134 4.91 25.25 2.12
CA ARG A 134 6.07 24.45 2.56
C ARG A 134 7.22 24.47 1.55
N SER A 135 8.44 24.35 2.05
CA SER A 135 9.62 24.21 1.20
C SER A 135 9.56 22.88 0.42
N SER A 136 10.06 22.89 -0.82
CA SER A 136 10.20 21.68 -1.64
C SER A 136 11.11 20.61 -1.03
N THR A 137 11.96 20.97 -0.04
CA THR A 137 12.80 20.03 0.73
C THR A 137 12.13 19.47 1.97
N SER A 138 10.92 19.94 2.30
CA SER A 138 10.16 19.43 3.45
C SER A 138 9.84 17.95 3.30
N LYS A 139 9.90 17.21 4.40
CA LYS A 139 9.51 15.80 4.43
C LYS A 139 8.01 15.70 4.63
N SER A 140 7.33 15.09 3.69
CA SER A 140 5.97 14.58 3.80
C SER A 140 6.01 13.07 3.99
N TYR A 141 4.89 12.42 4.15
CA TYR A 141 4.84 11.01 4.54
C TYR A 141 3.81 10.24 3.72
N MET A 142 4.14 9.01 3.44
CA MET A 142 3.22 7.99 2.99
C MET A 142 2.98 7.04 4.16
N TRP A 143 1.77 7.08 4.71
CA TRP A 143 1.29 6.18 5.74
C TRP A 143 0.75 4.93 5.08
N LEU A 144 0.80 3.83 5.81
CA LEU A 144 0.27 2.55 5.39
C LEU A 144 -0.55 1.96 6.54
N TYR A 145 -1.72 1.45 6.20
CA TYR A 145 -2.58 0.68 7.09
C TYR A 145 -2.99 -0.59 6.38
N ARG A 146 -2.94 -1.71 7.10
CA ARG A 146 -3.33 -2.98 6.51
C ARG A 146 -3.95 -3.92 7.52
N THR A 147 -4.71 -4.89 7.03
CA THR A 147 -5.24 -6.00 7.81
C THR A 147 -4.13 -6.96 8.26
N SER A 148 -4.36 -7.65 9.37
CA SER A 148 -3.48 -8.73 9.87
C SER A 148 -3.56 -9.99 9.01
N GLY A 149 -2.72 -10.99 9.32
CA GLY A 149 -2.75 -12.30 8.68
C GLY A 149 -4.00 -13.12 8.98
N CYS A 150 -4.75 -12.78 10.03
CA CYS A 150 -6.00 -13.45 10.40
C CYS A 150 -7.24 -12.93 9.66
N ALA A 151 -7.13 -11.83 8.93
CA ALA A 151 -8.25 -11.28 8.16
C ALA A 151 -8.62 -12.21 7.00
N LYS A 152 -9.92 -12.36 6.76
CA LYS A 152 -10.43 -13.17 5.63
C LYS A 152 -10.02 -12.62 4.27
N GLN A 153 -9.87 -11.30 4.19
CA GLN A 153 -9.42 -10.60 2.99
C GLN A 153 -8.34 -9.61 3.36
N ALA A 154 -7.26 -9.63 2.63
CA ALA A 154 -6.20 -8.68 2.80
C ALA A 154 -6.61 -7.31 2.23
N VAL A 155 -6.43 -6.26 3.01
CA VAL A 155 -6.58 -4.88 2.57
C VAL A 155 -5.28 -4.14 2.93
N VAL A 156 -4.72 -3.43 1.97
CA VAL A 156 -3.50 -2.63 2.11
C VAL A 156 -3.81 -1.23 1.59
N LEU A 157 -3.79 -0.24 2.46
CA LEU A 157 -4.10 1.14 2.11
C LEU A 157 -2.93 2.05 2.42
N TYR A 158 -2.62 2.91 1.45
CA TYR A 158 -1.66 3.99 1.62
C TYR A 158 -2.40 5.32 1.74
N GLU A 159 -1.86 6.22 2.53
CA GLU A 159 -2.38 7.56 2.71
C GLU A 159 -1.25 8.57 2.65
N TYR A 160 -1.38 9.58 1.80
CA TYR A 160 -0.45 10.70 1.78
C TYR A 160 -0.81 11.74 2.85
N GLN A 161 0.21 12.16 3.60
CA GLN A 161 0.08 13.25 4.58
C GLN A 161 1.31 14.16 4.55
N SER A 162 1.08 15.46 4.75
CA SER A 162 2.16 16.46 4.74
C SER A 162 3.09 16.38 5.94
N THR A 163 2.68 15.72 7.04
CA THR A 163 3.47 15.60 8.28
C THR A 163 3.37 14.21 8.87
N ARG A 164 4.20 13.92 9.90
CA ARG A 164 4.16 12.67 10.68
C ARG A 164 3.35 12.82 11.98
N LYS A 165 2.41 13.75 12.07
CA LYS A 165 1.64 13.98 13.30
C LYS A 165 0.66 12.83 13.57
N ALA A 166 0.44 12.54 14.87
CA ALA A 166 -0.50 11.51 15.31
C ALA A 166 -1.95 11.75 14.83
N GLU A 167 -2.34 13.02 14.68
CA GLU A 167 -3.66 13.44 14.20
C GLU A 167 -4.06 12.77 12.86
N HIS A 168 -3.08 12.47 11.98
CA HIS A 168 -3.33 11.81 10.71
C HIS A 168 -3.75 10.35 10.91
N ALA A 169 -3.04 9.61 11.76
CA ALA A 169 -3.40 8.23 12.09
C ALA A 169 -4.76 8.17 12.80
N GLU A 170 -5.03 9.09 13.72
CA GLU A 170 -6.32 9.20 14.40
C GLU A 170 -7.47 9.46 13.41
N ALA A 171 -7.29 10.40 12.48
CA ALA A 171 -8.29 10.71 11.46
C ALA A 171 -8.54 9.54 10.51
N PHE A 172 -7.48 8.85 10.08
CA PHE A 172 -7.60 7.68 9.22
C PHE A 172 -8.33 6.52 9.91
N LEU A 173 -7.97 6.25 11.17
CA LEU A 173 -8.50 5.15 11.97
C LEU A 173 -9.84 5.51 12.67
N LYS A 174 -10.46 6.62 12.32
CA LYS A 174 -11.77 6.99 12.86
C LYS A 174 -12.79 5.88 12.63
N GLY A 175 -13.37 5.37 13.71
CA GLY A 175 -14.30 4.25 13.71
C GLY A 175 -13.66 2.87 13.91
N PHE A 176 -12.34 2.77 13.92
CA PHE A 176 -11.62 1.56 14.30
C PHE A 176 -11.58 1.42 15.83
N SER A 177 -11.73 0.18 16.30
CA SER A 177 -11.52 -0.20 17.71
C SER A 177 -10.90 -1.59 17.72
N GLY A 178 -9.73 -1.72 18.33
CA GLY A 178 -9.01 -3.00 18.34
C GLY A 178 -7.51 -2.86 18.49
N TRP A 179 -6.78 -3.81 17.95
CA TRP A 179 -5.33 -3.90 18.06
C TRP A 179 -4.64 -3.29 16.84
N LEU A 180 -3.64 -2.45 17.06
CA LEU A 180 -2.83 -1.83 16.02
C LEU A 180 -1.36 -2.20 16.23
N HIS A 181 -0.81 -3.06 15.35
CA HIS A 181 0.63 -3.28 15.30
C HIS A 181 1.33 -2.06 14.68
N ALA A 182 2.32 -1.53 15.39
CA ALA A 182 3.14 -0.42 14.94
C ALA A 182 4.59 -0.54 15.43
N ASP A 183 5.45 0.33 14.93
CA ASP A 183 6.78 0.52 15.51
C ASP A 183 6.72 1.36 16.81
N GLY A 184 7.88 1.65 17.39
CA GLY A 184 7.99 2.47 18.59
C GLY A 184 7.79 3.98 18.38
N TYR A 185 7.17 4.41 17.28
CA TYR A 185 6.90 5.82 17.05
C TYR A 185 5.83 6.34 18.03
N GLN A 186 6.20 7.35 18.82
CA GLN A 186 5.35 7.91 19.87
C GLN A 186 4.01 8.48 19.36
N GLY A 187 3.89 8.77 18.08
CA GLY A 187 2.63 9.22 17.49
C GLY A 187 1.52 8.18 17.62
N TYR A 188 1.83 6.89 17.52
CA TYR A 188 0.85 5.82 17.69
C TYR A 188 0.42 5.66 19.16
N HIS A 189 1.30 5.97 20.12
CA HIS A 189 1.00 5.90 21.56
C HIS A 189 0.03 7.00 22.03
N LYS A 190 -0.26 7.99 21.17
CA LYS A 190 -1.22 9.08 21.46
C LYS A 190 -2.61 8.82 20.89
N LEU A 191 -2.81 7.67 20.25
CA LEU A 191 -4.12 7.30 19.71
C LEU A 191 -5.13 7.06 20.85
N PRO A 192 -6.45 7.21 20.58
CA PRO A 192 -7.49 6.95 21.55
C PRO A 192 -7.40 5.55 22.20
N GLU A 193 -7.86 5.40 23.43
CA GLU A 193 -7.72 4.18 24.26
C GLU A 193 -8.38 2.94 23.64
N ASN A 194 -9.39 3.12 22.79
CA ASN A 194 -10.02 2.03 22.04
C ASN A 194 -9.11 1.44 20.97
N ILE A 195 -7.95 2.06 20.67
CA ILE A 195 -6.91 1.56 19.77
C ILE A 195 -5.72 1.11 20.62
N ARG A 196 -5.58 -0.18 20.78
CA ARG A 196 -4.52 -0.78 21.60
C ARG A 196 -3.29 -1.07 20.75
N VAL A 197 -2.24 -0.27 20.93
CA VAL A 197 -1.00 -0.40 20.16
C VAL A 197 -0.21 -1.62 20.62
N VAL A 198 0.24 -2.45 19.66
CA VAL A 198 1.11 -3.62 19.88
C VAL A 198 2.48 -3.33 19.27
N GLY A 199 3.54 -3.46 20.06
CA GLY A 199 4.90 -3.17 19.65
C GLY A 199 5.51 -4.24 18.72
N CYS A 200 6.65 -3.90 18.14
CA CYS A 200 7.35 -4.75 17.16
C CYS A 200 8.66 -5.31 17.73
N TRP A 201 8.70 -6.61 18.00
CA TRP A 201 9.91 -7.28 18.48
C TRP A 201 11.05 -7.30 17.45
N ALA A 202 10.76 -7.17 16.17
CA ALA A 202 11.81 -7.04 15.15
C ALA A 202 12.65 -5.78 15.35
N HIS A 203 12.03 -4.67 15.79
CA HIS A 203 12.74 -3.44 16.12
C HIS A 203 13.59 -3.59 17.40
N ALA A 204 13.05 -4.22 18.43
CA ALA A 204 13.83 -4.51 19.65
C ALA A 204 15.06 -5.38 19.35
N ARG A 205 14.87 -6.48 18.59
CA ARG A 205 15.97 -7.34 18.15
C ARG A 205 17.02 -6.58 17.34
N ARG A 206 16.58 -5.74 16.39
CA ARG A 206 17.48 -4.91 15.56
C ARG A 206 18.35 -3.99 16.41
N LYS A 207 17.82 -3.44 17.52
CA LYS A 207 18.63 -2.60 18.43
C LYS A 207 19.76 -3.36 19.10
N PHE A 208 19.54 -4.60 19.49
CA PHE A 208 20.59 -5.46 20.03
C PHE A 208 21.59 -5.89 18.95
N ASP A 209 21.13 -6.20 17.74
CA ASP A 209 21.99 -6.52 16.61
C ASP A 209 22.87 -5.30 16.23
N GLU A 210 22.30 -4.11 16.14
CA GLU A 210 23.06 -2.85 15.95
C GLU A 210 24.14 -2.67 17.02
N ALA A 211 23.81 -2.97 18.29
CA ALA A 211 24.79 -2.90 19.39
C ALA A 211 25.89 -3.97 19.23
N LEU A 212 25.52 -5.17 18.82
CA LEU A 212 26.46 -6.27 18.56
C LEU A 212 27.46 -5.92 17.45
N GLN A 213 26.99 -5.31 16.36
CA GLN A 213 27.83 -4.89 15.24
C GLN A 213 28.86 -3.80 15.58
N THR A 214 28.70 -3.11 16.72
CA THR A 214 29.74 -2.16 17.20
C THR A 214 30.93 -2.83 17.86
N LEU A 215 30.85 -4.13 18.18
CA LEU A 215 31.90 -4.89 18.85
C LEU A 215 32.79 -5.64 17.84
N PRO A 216 34.10 -5.81 18.15
CA PRO A 216 34.97 -6.73 17.42
C PRO A 216 34.39 -8.14 17.40
N LYS A 217 34.56 -8.86 16.30
CA LYS A 217 33.95 -10.20 16.11
C LYS A 217 34.25 -11.19 17.24
N GLU A 218 35.45 -11.13 17.76
CA GLU A 218 35.94 -11.98 18.86
C GLU A 218 35.18 -11.72 20.16
N MET A 219 34.65 -10.50 20.36
CA MET A 219 33.94 -10.07 21.56
C MET A 219 32.41 -10.18 21.44
N GLN A 220 31.89 -10.54 20.27
CA GLN A 220 30.47 -10.55 20.03
C GLN A 220 29.76 -11.70 20.77
N LYS A 221 30.33 -12.91 20.73
CA LYS A 221 29.66 -14.17 21.13
C LYS A 221 29.12 -14.18 22.55
N ASP A 222 29.87 -13.66 23.51
CA ASP A 222 29.51 -13.69 24.93
C ASP A 222 29.19 -12.29 25.48
N SER A 223 28.94 -11.33 24.56
CA SER A 223 28.62 -9.97 24.94
C SER A 223 27.20 -9.82 25.48
N PRO A 224 26.91 -8.84 26.34
CA PRO A 224 25.56 -8.53 26.76
C PRO A 224 24.62 -8.21 25.60
N ALA A 225 25.13 -7.67 24.48
CA ALA A 225 24.35 -7.44 23.27
C ALA A 225 23.88 -8.76 22.63
N ALA A 226 24.76 -9.78 22.59
CA ALA A 226 24.39 -11.11 22.10
C ALA A 226 23.35 -11.79 23.00
N ILE A 227 23.43 -11.60 24.31
CA ILE A 227 22.43 -12.13 25.26
C ILE A 227 21.06 -11.53 24.96
N GLY A 228 20.96 -10.19 24.82
CA GLY A 228 19.71 -9.51 24.50
C GLY A 228 19.14 -9.91 23.14
N GLU A 229 20.00 -10.05 22.12
CA GLU A 229 19.61 -10.55 20.79
C GLU A 229 19.13 -12.00 20.85
N CYS A 230 19.79 -12.86 21.62
CA CYS A 230 19.41 -14.27 21.80
C CYS A 230 18.01 -14.43 22.42
N TYR A 231 17.66 -13.65 23.44
CA TYR A 231 16.31 -13.63 24.00
C TYR A 231 15.27 -13.26 22.95
N CYS A 232 15.52 -12.18 22.17
CA CYS A 232 14.62 -11.78 21.10
C CYS A 232 14.49 -12.89 20.03
N SER A 233 15.61 -13.45 19.59
CA SER A 233 15.62 -14.53 18.59
C SER A 233 14.92 -15.79 19.06
N ARG A 234 14.96 -16.10 20.37
CA ARG A 234 14.22 -17.19 20.96
C ARG A 234 12.70 -17.03 20.81
N LEU A 235 12.18 -15.81 21.03
CA LEU A 235 10.75 -15.53 20.80
C LEU A 235 10.34 -15.79 19.34
N PHE A 236 11.12 -15.31 18.38
CA PHE A 236 10.86 -15.57 16.96
C PHE A 236 10.88 -17.06 16.61
N LYS A 237 11.74 -17.83 17.25
CA LYS A 237 11.85 -19.28 17.05
C LYS A 237 10.65 -20.04 17.63
N LEU A 238 10.14 -19.62 18.78
CA LEU A 238 8.91 -20.15 19.37
C LEU A 238 7.69 -19.80 18.51
N GLU A 239 7.55 -18.56 18.09
CA GLU A 239 6.47 -18.14 17.19
C GLU A 239 6.47 -18.90 15.85
N GLN A 240 7.65 -19.22 15.32
CA GLN A 240 7.74 -20.05 14.12
C GLN A 240 7.21 -21.48 14.37
N ALA A 241 7.45 -22.03 15.55
CA ALA A 241 6.90 -23.34 15.95
C ALA A 241 5.38 -23.29 16.17
N PHE A 242 4.83 -22.11 16.49
CA PHE A 242 3.40 -21.90 16.72
C PHE A 242 2.63 -21.48 15.45
N ALA A 243 3.28 -21.43 14.28
CA ALA A 243 2.71 -20.87 13.06
C ALA A 243 1.39 -21.54 12.63
N GLU A 244 1.28 -22.86 12.81
CA GLU A 244 0.11 -23.65 12.39
C GLU A 244 -0.95 -23.81 13.50
N LEU A 245 -0.71 -23.27 14.69
CA LEU A 245 -1.65 -23.34 15.80
C LEU A 245 -2.81 -22.36 15.61
N THR A 246 -3.98 -22.73 16.16
CA THR A 246 -5.11 -21.80 16.28
C THR A 246 -4.76 -20.62 17.19
N PRO A 247 -5.47 -19.48 17.11
CA PRO A 247 -5.24 -18.38 18.02
C PRO A 247 -5.32 -18.76 19.50
N GLU A 248 -6.24 -19.64 19.86
CA GLU A 248 -6.45 -20.11 21.22
C GLU A 248 -5.25 -20.95 21.71
N GLU A 249 -4.84 -21.93 20.92
CA GLU A 249 -3.66 -22.76 21.20
C GLU A 249 -2.38 -21.93 21.26
N ARG A 250 -2.24 -20.95 20.37
CA ARG A 250 -1.10 -20.02 20.36
C ARG A 250 -1.05 -19.17 21.62
N TYR A 251 -2.21 -18.68 22.07
CA TYR A 251 -2.30 -17.93 23.31
C TYR A 251 -1.80 -18.76 24.51
N GLU A 252 -2.26 -20.02 24.65
CA GLU A 252 -1.83 -20.92 25.71
C GLU A 252 -0.32 -21.22 25.65
N LYS A 253 0.19 -21.53 24.44
CA LYS A 253 1.62 -21.81 24.23
C LYS A 253 2.53 -20.62 24.53
N ARG A 254 2.08 -19.40 24.23
CA ARG A 254 2.80 -18.18 24.60
C ARG A 254 2.90 -18.01 26.10
N LEU A 255 1.82 -18.22 26.84
CA LEU A 255 1.84 -18.15 28.31
C LEU A 255 2.73 -19.24 28.92
N GLU A 256 2.75 -20.42 28.35
CA GLU A 256 3.58 -21.54 28.82
C GLU A 256 5.08 -21.34 28.51
N GLN A 257 5.44 -20.93 27.28
CA GLN A 257 6.81 -20.98 26.79
C GLN A 257 7.47 -19.64 26.58
N GLU A 258 6.73 -18.59 26.19
CA GLU A 258 7.30 -17.29 25.92
C GLU A 258 7.28 -16.36 27.14
N LYS A 259 6.24 -16.43 27.96
CA LYS A 259 6.17 -15.60 29.18
C LYS A 259 7.38 -15.80 30.10
N PRO A 260 7.87 -17.03 30.39
CA PRO A 260 9.09 -17.22 31.15
C PRO A 260 10.35 -16.60 30.50
N VAL A 261 10.41 -16.63 29.16
CA VAL A 261 11.52 -15.99 28.40
C VAL A 261 11.46 -14.48 28.57
N LEU A 262 10.27 -13.89 28.50
CA LEU A 262 10.04 -12.46 28.71
C LEU A 262 10.39 -12.03 30.13
N ASP A 263 9.94 -12.79 31.14
CA ASP A 263 10.23 -12.50 32.54
C ASP A 263 11.74 -12.52 32.80
N ALA A 264 12.48 -13.49 32.24
CA ALA A 264 13.94 -13.56 32.31
C ALA A 264 14.61 -12.41 31.58
N LEU A 265 14.14 -12.04 30.37
CA LEU A 265 14.64 -10.90 29.61
C LEU A 265 14.43 -9.57 30.34
N LEU A 266 13.27 -9.36 30.95
CA LEU A 266 12.98 -8.14 31.73
C LEU A 266 13.91 -8.03 32.93
N SER A 267 14.09 -9.13 33.68
CA SER A 267 15.00 -9.16 34.82
C SER A 267 16.44 -8.82 34.41
N TRP A 268 16.94 -9.46 33.35
CA TRP A 268 18.23 -9.20 32.78
C TRP A 268 18.38 -7.75 32.28
N ALA A 269 17.38 -7.20 31.60
CA ALA A 269 17.44 -5.83 31.08
C ALA A 269 17.51 -4.79 32.19
N ASN A 270 16.76 -4.97 33.28
CA ASN A 270 16.81 -4.10 34.45
C ASN A 270 18.18 -4.15 35.15
N GLU A 271 18.75 -5.34 35.30
CA GLU A 271 20.10 -5.50 35.84
C GLU A 271 21.16 -4.81 34.98
N MET A 272 21.08 -5.04 33.67
CA MET A 272 22.03 -4.47 32.71
C MET A 272 21.89 -2.96 32.54
N GLN A 273 20.69 -2.39 32.72
CA GLN A 273 20.47 -0.94 32.67
C GLN A 273 21.33 -0.22 33.71
N ALA A 274 21.43 -0.76 34.92
CA ALA A 274 22.25 -0.18 36.00
C ALA A 274 23.77 -0.26 35.73
N LYS A 275 24.19 -1.22 34.91
CA LYS A 275 25.63 -1.51 34.63
C LYS A 275 26.13 -0.94 33.29
N THR A 276 25.19 -0.35 32.47
CA THR A 276 25.51 0.04 31.11
C THR A 276 25.41 1.56 30.92
N ALA A 277 26.38 2.16 30.25
CA ALA A 277 26.36 3.59 29.94
C ALA A 277 25.15 3.91 29.04
N PRO A 278 24.25 4.83 29.41
CA PRO A 278 22.96 5.08 28.69
C PRO A 278 23.14 5.47 27.23
N LYS A 279 24.24 6.14 26.87
CA LYS A 279 24.53 6.60 25.50
C LYS A 279 25.26 5.57 24.65
N SER A 280 25.70 4.43 25.22
CA SER A 280 26.30 3.33 24.44
C SER A 280 25.27 2.68 23.52
N ALA A 281 25.72 1.92 22.53
CA ALA A 281 24.82 1.19 21.63
C ALA A 281 23.93 0.20 22.41
N LEU A 282 24.51 -0.55 23.34
CA LEU A 282 23.78 -1.46 24.24
C LEU A 282 22.83 -0.68 25.18
N GLY A 283 23.27 0.45 25.75
CA GLY A 283 22.39 1.27 26.63
C GLY A 283 21.15 1.77 25.90
N ARG A 284 21.29 2.19 24.64
CA ARG A 284 20.14 2.58 23.80
C ARG A 284 19.22 1.39 23.47
N ALA A 285 19.78 0.19 23.24
CA ALA A 285 18.97 -1.01 23.00
C ALA A 285 18.14 -1.40 24.21
N ILE A 286 18.75 -1.39 25.41
CA ILE A 286 18.08 -1.68 26.70
C ILE A 286 17.02 -0.61 26.99
N HIS A 287 17.35 0.67 26.81
CA HIS A 287 16.40 1.77 27.00
C HIS A 287 15.17 1.61 26.09
N TYR A 288 15.37 1.35 24.80
CA TYR A 288 14.28 1.08 23.85
C TYR A 288 13.42 -0.11 24.29
N LEU A 289 14.05 -1.22 24.68
CA LEU A 289 13.33 -2.42 25.15
C LEU A 289 12.44 -2.10 26.35
N LEU A 290 12.97 -1.43 27.37
CA LEU A 290 12.26 -1.10 28.60
C LEU A 290 11.16 -0.05 28.36
N GLU A 291 11.42 0.98 27.56
CA GLU A 291 10.42 1.99 27.18
C GLU A 291 9.25 1.37 26.39
N GLN A 292 9.55 0.45 25.47
CA GLN A 292 8.55 -0.20 24.66
C GLN A 292 7.94 -1.44 25.30
N TRP A 293 8.41 -1.86 26.47
CA TRP A 293 7.98 -3.09 27.14
C TRP A 293 6.47 -3.25 27.27
N PRO A 294 5.69 -2.22 27.71
CA PRO A 294 4.24 -2.33 27.83
C PRO A 294 3.53 -2.62 26.49
N TYR A 295 4.12 -2.21 25.37
CA TYR A 295 3.58 -2.44 24.03
C TYR A 295 4.07 -3.77 23.45
N LEU A 296 5.33 -4.13 23.69
CA LEU A 296 5.95 -5.35 23.22
C LEU A 296 5.30 -6.61 23.82
N THR A 297 4.81 -6.54 25.05
CA THR A 297 4.19 -7.69 25.73
C THR A 297 2.72 -7.89 25.39
N ARG A 298 2.06 -6.92 24.75
CA ARG A 298 0.63 -6.99 24.44
C ARG A 298 0.26 -8.13 23.47
N TYR A 299 1.19 -8.63 22.67
CA TYR A 299 0.89 -9.76 21.81
C TYR A 299 0.52 -11.03 22.58
N LEU A 300 0.87 -11.11 23.86
CA LEU A 300 0.44 -12.19 24.75
C LEU A 300 -1.04 -12.13 25.10
N GLU A 301 -1.73 -11.01 24.87
CA GLU A 301 -3.12 -10.82 25.28
C GLU A 301 -4.13 -11.44 24.30
N ASP A 302 -3.68 -11.75 23.07
CA ASP A 302 -4.56 -12.31 22.04
C ASP A 302 -3.72 -13.14 21.05
N GLY A 303 -4.07 -14.40 20.86
CA GLY A 303 -3.33 -15.31 19.95
C GLY A 303 -3.39 -14.93 18.47
N ARG A 304 -4.26 -13.98 18.06
CA ARG A 304 -4.31 -13.44 16.71
C ARG A 304 -3.20 -12.42 16.44
N LEU A 305 -2.59 -11.86 17.48
CA LEU A 305 -1.56 -10.83 17.34
C LEU A 305 -0.25 -11.42 16.84
N GLU A 306 0.46 -10.68 16.02
CA GLU A 306 1.77 -11.07 15.50
C GLU A 306 2.89 -10.53 16.42
N LEU A 307 4.01 -11.24 16.50
CA LEU A 307 5.18 -10.81 17.29
C LEU A 307 5.83 -9.54 16.70
N SER A 308 5.63 -9.26 15.42
CA SER A 308 6.29 -8.15 14.74
C SER A 308 5.38 -7.43 13.74
N ASN A 309 5.76 -6.20 13.42
CA ASN A 309 5.12 -5.39 12.37
C ASN A 309 5.69 -5.66 10.96
N ASN A 310 6.41 -6.76 10.75
CA ASN A 310 7.06 -7.09 9.48
C ASN A 310 6.07 -7.14 8.30
N ARG A 311 4.79 -7.39 8.56
CA ARG A 311 3.74 -7.41 7.56
C ARG A 311 3.54 -6.02 6.95
N ALA A 312 3.43 -4.97 7.77
CA ALA A 312 3.37 -3.59 7.29
C ALA A 312 4.69 -3.17 6.62
N GLU A 313 5.85 -3.53 7.20
CA GLU A 313 7.15 -3.25 6.59
C GLU A 313 7.31 -3.86 5.19
N ARG A 314 6.80 -5.08 4.97
CA ARG A 314 6.79 -5.68 3.62
C ARG A 314 5.86 -4.95 2.67
N SER A 315 4.70 -4.53 3.14
CA SER A 315 3.70 -3.83 2.31
C SER A 315 4.12 -2.40 1.96
N ILE A 316 4.95 -1.73 2.75
CA ILE A 316 5.44 -0.38 2.41
C ILE A 316 6.62 -0.40 1.43
N LYS A 317 7.32 -1.54 1.31
CA LYS A 317 8.49 -1.69 0.42
C LYS A 317 8.23 -1.33 -1.05
N PRO A 318 7.12 -1.73 -1.70
CA PRO A 318 6.86 -1.37 -3.09
C PRO A 318 6.89 0.15 -3.32
N PHE A 319 6.31 0.93 -2.41
CA PHE A 319 6.38 2.39 -2.47
C PHE A 319 7.80 2.90 -2.29
N VAL A 320 8.56 2.37 -1.33
CA VAL A 320 9.96 2.74 -1.08
C VAL A 320 10.85 2.43 -2.28
N MET A 321 10.65 1.29 -2.94
CA MET A 321 11.37 0.92 -4.16
C MET A 321 11.01 1.82 -5.33
N GLY A 322 9.72 2.10 -5.53
CA GLY A 322 9.25 3.02 -6.54
C GLY A 322 9.84 4.42 -6.35
N ARG A 323 9.86 4.92 -5.10
CA ARG A 323 10.44 6.22 -4.76
C ARG A 323 11.91 6.35 -5.19
N LYS A 324 12.71 5.31 -5.13
CA LYS A 324 14.10 5.32 -5.61
C LYS A 324 14.20 5.58 -7.14
N ASN A 325 13.14 5.32 -7.90
CA ASN A 325 13.11 5.56 -9.34
C ASN A 325 12.53 6.92 -9.72
N TRP A 326 11.40 7.34 -9.10
CA TRP A 326 10.73 8.60 -9.44
C TRP A 326 11.04 9.75 -8.49
N LEU A 327 11.74 9.50 -7.38
CA LEU A 327 12.34 10.40 -6.38
C LEU A 327 11.32 11.21 -5.56
N PHE A 328 10.35 11.90 -6.19
CA PHE A 328 9.41 12.82 -5.56
C PHE A 328 8.04 12.79 -6.24
N ALA A 329 7.03 13.28 -5.57
CA ALA A 329 5.77 13.72 -6.18
C ALA A 329 5.82 15.20 -6.50
N ASN A 330 5.24 15.62 -7.64
CA ASN A 330 5.27 17.05 -8.01
C ASN A 330 4.28 17.88 -7.17
N THR A 331 3.10 17.31 -6.89
CA THR A 331 2.00 17.98 -6.19
C THR A 331 1.37 17.07 -5.13
N PRO A 332 0.66 17.64 -4.14
CA PRO A 332 -0.15 16.86 -3.19
C PRO A 332 -1.17 15.95 -3.89
N GLY A 333 -1.86 16.44 -4.92
CA GLY A 333 -2.80 15.62 -5.70
C GLY A 333 -2.13 14.41 -6.36
N GLY A 334 -0.89 14.58 -6.85
CA GLY A 334 -0.09 13.47 -7.39
C GLY A 334 0.32 12.45 -6.33
N ALA A 335 0.62 12.89 -5.11
CA ALA A 335 0.91 12.03 -3.97
C ALA A 335 -0.34 11.26 -3.52
N GLN A 336 -1.49 11.93 -3.43
CA GLN A 336 -2.77 11.31 -3.09
C GLN A 336 -3.20 10.26 -4.13
N ALA A 337 -3.14 10.58 -5.42
CA ALA A 337 -3.44 9.62 -6.47
C ALA A 337 -2.49 8.41 -6.44
N SER A 338 -1.22 8.63 -6.12
CA SER A 338 -0.26 7.54 -5.93
C SER A 338 -0.64 6.65 -4.75
N ALA A 339 -1.08 7.23 -3.62
CA ALA A 339 -1.56 6.48 -2.46
C ALA A 339 -2.73 5.57 -2.84
N VAL A 340 -3.75 6.12 -3.52
CA VAL A 340 -4.93 5.37 -3.96
C VAL A 340 -4.56 4.23 -4.92
N ILE A 341 -3.74 4.52 -5.95
CA ILE A 341 -3.37 3.51 -6.95
C ILE A 341 -2.51 2.40 -6.31
N TYR A 342 -1.53 2.73 -5.46
CA TYR A 342 -0.75 1.74 -4.71
C TYR A 342 -1.65 0.88 -3.83
N SER A 343 -2.66 1.47 -3.18
CA SER A 343 -3.60 0.75 -2.32
C SER A 343 -4.34 -0.35 -3.07
N LEU A 344 -4.89 -0.02 -4.23
CA LEU A 344 -5.62 -1.02 -5.02
C LEU A 344 -4.68 -2.09 -5.59
N ILE A 345 -3.49 -1.71 -6.05
CA ILE A 345 -2.48 -2.62 -6.58
C ILE A 345 -2.00 -3.59 -5.51
N GLU A 346 -1.61 -3.10 -4.34
CA GLU A 346 -1.06 -3.96 -3.29
C GLU A 346 -2.18 -4.79 -2.63
N THR A 347 -3.40 -4.25 -2.50
CA THR A 347 -4.56 -5.06 -2.08
C THR A 347 -4.86 -6.16 -3.09
N ALA A 348 -4.80 -5.89 -4.39
CA ALA A 348 -4.99 -6.90 -5.42
C ALA A 348 -3.94 -8.03 -5.31
N LYS A 349 -2.66 -7.68 -5.19
CA LYS A 349 -1.56 -8.66 -5.03
C LYS A 349 -1.72 -9.54 -3.80
N GLU A 350 -2.09 -8.96 -2.66
CA GLU A 350 -2.30 -9.72 -1.41
C GLU A 350 -3.51 -10.67 -1.50
N ASN A 351 -4.42 -10.44 -2.45
CA ASN A 351 -5.55 -11.32 -2.76
C ASN A 351 -5.32 -12.19 -4.01
N ALA A 352 -4.06 -12.41 -4.39
CA ALA A 352 -3.65 -13.23 -5.54
C ALA A 352 -4.20 -12.77 -6.90
N LEU A 353 -4.55 -11.49 -7.04
CA LEU A 353 -4.99 -10.89 -8.30
C LEU A 353 -3.79 -10.31 -9.06
N ASP A 354 -3.83 -10.42 -10.38
CA ASP A 354 -2.92 -9.69 -11.27
C ASP A 354 -3.30 -8.21 -11.28
N PRO A 355 -2.40 -7.28 -10.92
CA PRO A 355 -2.74 -5.87 -10.79
C PRO A 355 -3.26 -5.23 -12.08
N TYR A 356 -2.69 -5.61 -13.25
CA TYR A 356 -3.15 -5.07 -14.52
C TYR A 356 -4.58 -5.53 -14.83
N ARG A 357 -4.85 -6.83 -14.71
CA ARG A 357 -6.17 -7.42 -14.99
C ARG A 357 -7.22 -6.87 -14.04
N TYR A 358 -6.89 -6.75 -12.76
CA TYR A 358 -7.80 -6.17 -11.78
C TYR A 358 -8.12 -4.69 -12.08
N LEU A 359 -7.11 -3.86 -12.31
CA LEU A 359 -7.33 -2.46 -12.66
C LEU A 359 -8.10 -2.31 -13.97
N LEU A 360 -7.79 -3.12 -14.98
CA LEU A 360 -8.52 -3.14 -16.25
C LEU A 360 -10.00 -3.47 -16.03
N TRP A 361 -10.27 -4.55 -15.29
CA TRP A 361 -11.65 -4.93 -14.96
C TRP A 361 -12.41 -3.83 -14.22
N VAL A 362 -11.77 -3.20 -13.22
CA VAL A 362 -12.35 -2.06 -12.50
C VAL A 362 -12.68 -0.93 -13.47
N LEU A 363 -11.73 -0.52 -14.31
CA LEU A 363 -11.89 0.64 -15.19
C LEU A 363 -12.87 0.40 -16.35
N GLN A 364 -13.05 -0.83 -16.79
CA GLN A 364 -14.04 -1.19 -17.79
C GLN A 364 -15.47 -1.17 -17.22
N ASN A 365 -15.63 -1.51 -15.94
CA ASN A 365 -16.97 -1.65 -15.33
C ASN A 365 -17.41 -0.41 -14.53
N ALA A 366 -16.47 0.36 -13.95
CA ALA A 366 -16.80 1.49 -13.09
C ALA A 366 -17.69 2.55 -13.77
N PRO A 367 -17.50 2.95 -15.05
CA PRO A 367 -18.37 3.93 -15.69
C PRO A 367 -19.84 3.52 -15.73
N GLN A 368 -20.13 2.28 -16.10
CA GLN A 368 -21.50 1.77 -16.19
C GLN A 368 -22.10 1.55 -14.79
N LEU A 369 -21.34 0.95 -13.88
CA LEU A 369 -21.81 0.66 -12.53
C LEU A 369 -22.09 1.94 -11.72
N SER A 370 -21.34 3.01 -11.95
CA SER A 370 -21.55 4.30 -11.27
C SER A 370 -22.93 4.92 -11.55
N GLU A 371 -23.55 4.56 -12.67
CA GLU A 371 -24.92 4.98 -13.01
C GLU A 371 -25.99 4.21 -12.23
N THR A 372 -25.66 3.06 -11.63
CA THR A 372 -26.61 2.17 -10.95
C THR A 372 -26.87 2.53 -9.48
N GLY A 373 -26.19 3.52 -8.93
CA GLY A 373 -26.37 4.00 -7.55
C GLY A 373 -25.08 4.09 -6.73
N LYS A 374 -25.17 4.57 -5.49
CA LYS A 374 -24.01 4.92 -4.67
C LYS A 374 -23.11 3.74 -4.25
N ALA A 375 -23.65 2.52 -4.17
CA ALA A 375 -22.92 1.33 -3.71
C ALA A 375 -22.15 0.58 -4.83
N TRP A 376 -21.95 1.22 -5.98
CA TRP A 376 -21.28 0.59 -7.12
C TRP A 376 -19.83 0.12 -6.82
N ALA A 377 -19.13 0.87 -5.98
CA ALA A 377 -17.75 0.57 -5.61
C ALA A 377 -17.60 -0.78 -4.89
N GLU A 378 -18.59 -1.20 -4.09
CA GLU A 378 -18.62 -2.51 -3.44
C GLU A 378 -18.59 -3.68 -4.41
N LYS A 379 -19.16 -3.48 -5.63
CA LYS A 379 -19.19 -4.51 -6.67
C LYS A 379 -17.82 -4.72 -7.32
N LEU A 380 -16.89 -3.76 -7.17
CA LEU A 380 -15.55 -3.78 -7.77
C LEU A 380 -14.43 -4.03 -6.76
N LEU A 381 -14.76 -4.42 -5.55
CA LEU A 381 -13.77 -4.83 -4.56
C LEU A 381 -12.99 -6.08 -5.00
N PRO A 382 -11.73 -6.26 -4.58
CA PRO A 382 -10.91 -7.43 -4.94
C PRO A 382 -11.60 -8.77 -4.71
N ALA A 383 -12.39 -8.89 -3.65
CA ALA A 383 -13.19 -10.08 -3.35
C ALA A 383 -14.29 -10.41 -4.39
N ARG A 384 -14.64 -9.45 -5.23
CA ARG A 384 -15.64 -9.61 -6.29
C ARG A 384 -15.01 -9.77 -7.67
N ALA A 385 -13.69 -9.73 -7.74
CA ALA A 385 -12.98 -9.86 -9.01
C ALA A 385 -13.26 -11.22 -9.67
N PRO A 386 -13.50 -11.25 -10.98
CA PRO A 386 -13.74 -12.49 -11.72
C PRO A 386 -12.45 -13.32 -11.83
N LYS A 387 -12.61 -14.61 -12.18
CA LYS A 387 -11.49 -15.58 -12.23
C LYS A 387 -10.35 -15.15 -13.14
N GLU A 388 -10.65 -14.42 -14.20
CA GLU A 388 -9.69 -13.89 -15.16
C GLU A 388 -8.70 -12.89 -14.55
N CYS A 389 -9.07 -12.28 -13.43
CA CYS A 389 -8.19 -11.35 -12.70
C CYS A 389 -7.15 -12.07 -11.84
N TYR A 390 -7.32 -13.34 -11.52
CA TYR A 390 -6.38 -14.07 -10.68
C TYR A 390 -5.09 -14.43 -11.41
N VAL A 391 -3.99 -14.42 -10.67
CA VAL A 391 -2.71 -14.96 -11.17
C VAL A 391 -2.88 -16.46 -11.40
N PRO A 392 -2.52 -16.99 -12.58
CA PRO A 392 -2.58 -18.42 -12.83
C PRO A 392 -1.78 -19.19 -11.76
N GLN A 393 -2.43 -20.14 -11.10
CA GLN A 393 -1.72 -21.07 -10.23
C GLN A 393 -0.85 -21.97 -11.11
N LYS A 394 0.44 -22.10 -10.74
CA LYS A 394 1.38 -22.99 -11.40
C LYS A 394 1.10 -24.44 -11.05
#